data_12aafea0b5bdddc4a0bf1f420766e423
#
_entry.id   12aafea0b5bdddc4a0bf1f420766e423
#
_cell.length_a   1.000
_cell.length_b   1.000
_cell.length_c   1.000
_cell.angle_alpha   90.00
_cell.angle_beta   90.00
_cell.angle_gamma   90.00
#
_symmetry.space_group_name_H-M   'P 1'
#
loop_
_entity.id
_entity.type
_entity.pdbx_description
1 polymer ?
#
loop_
_entity_poly.entity_id
_entity_poly.type
_entity_poly.pdbx_seq_one_letter_code
_entity_poly.pdbx_strand_id
1 'polypeptide(L)'
;MTELDSFNDKLLEGTSRSFYLTLKRLPKSVKGQIGLLYLLARISDTIADSGDSGGEDLQQLLEDYNNRAQGHSDSMPDFSNLSDIQDNPAEGLLLRGANGPIELLETSSLVDQELIRKCLNTIVSGQRMDLERFSDKKSEGIKSLKRYEEMDDYAYRVAGSVGEFWTEICLEHAFDASPEMKEDMMSSGVRFGKALQLINILRDIPEDLGIGRCYIPIDDLEKIGLSPEDLLSSESINIFRPLLDEYIGRAEEHLDEAVRYIGLLPHNQYRLRAACMIPVIIGKRTLDLLRKQNVLDGKNRVKITRKEINEIVRKVILSLPFRKMSNSLLE
;
A
#
# COMPACT_ATOMS: atom_id res chain seq x y z
N MET A 1 -25.33 13.94 -2.48
CA MET A 1 -23.98 13.78 -3.02
C MET A 1 -23.59 15.13 -3.57
N THR A 2 -22.60 15.78 -2.97
CA THR A 2 -22.10 17.07 -3.41
C THR A 2 -21.31 16.92 -4.73
N GLU A 3 -21.04 18.00 -5.48
CA GLU A 3 -20.16 17.93 -6.66
C GLU A 3 -18.76 17.41 -6.27
N LEU A 4 -18.27 17.79 -5.08
CA LEU A 4 -17.01 17.35 -4.52
C LEU A 4 -16.97 15.83 -4.26
N ASP A 5 -18.06 15.23 -3.75
CA ASP A 5 -18.19 13.79 -3.58
C ASP A 5 -18.12 13.04 -4.92
N SER A 6 -18.77 13.60 -5.96
CA SER A 6 -18.76 13.02 -7.30
C SER A 6 -17.38 13.12 -7.97
N PHE A 7 -16.64 14.19 -7.74
CA PHE A 7 -15.29 14.38 -8.25
C PHE A 7 -14.32 13.40 -7.59
N ASN A 8 -14.38 13.27 -6.25
CA ASN A 8 -13.53 12.35 -5.51
C ASN A 8 -13.83 10.86 -5.81
N ASP A 9 -15.09 10.48 -6.03
CA ASP A 9 -15.44 9.12 -6.48
C ASP A 9 -14.82 8.80 -7.86
N LYS A 10 -14.77 9.76 -8.79
CA LYS A 10 -14.11 9.61 -10.10
C LYS A 10 -12.60 9.50 -9.98
N LEU A 11 -11.98 10.30 -9.12
CA LEU A 11 -10.54 10.23 -8.84
C LEU A 11 -10.18 8.87 -8.22
N LEU A 12 -10.97 8.39 -7.24
CA LEU A 12 -10.80 7.06 -6.66
C LEU A 12 -10.89 5.95 -7.72
N GLU A 13 -11.82 6.02 -8.65
CA GLU A 13 -11.95 5.04 -9.74
C GLU A 13 -10.74 5.06 -10.69
N GLY A 14 -10.26 6.26 -11.04
CA GLY A 14 -9.14 6.44 -11.99
C GLY A 14 -7.77 6.07 -11.42
N THR A 15 -7.56 6.29 -10.12
CA THR A 15 -6.24 6.10 -9.48
C THR A 15 -6.10 4.79 -8.72
N SER A 16 -7.18 4.13 -8.27
CA SER A 16 -7.10 3.02 -7.33
C SER A 16 -7.26 1.62 -7.93
N ARG A 17 -7.45 1.49 -9.25
CA ARG A 17 -7.52 0.20 -9.99
C ARG A 17 -8.16 -0.96 -9.20
N SER A 18 -7.35 -1.87 -8.63
CA SER A 18 -7.84 -3.03 -7.86
C SER A 18 -8.41 -2.67 -6.49
N PHE A 19 -7.87 -1.64 -5.83
CA PHE A 19 -8.34 -1.19 -4.51
C PHE A 19 -9.74 -0.55 -4.59
N TYR A 20 -10.12 0.04 -5.71
CA TYR A 20 -11.47 0.57 -5.93
C TYR A 20 -12.57 -0.48 -5.75
N LEU A 21 -12.29 -1.74 -6.15
CA LEU A 21 -13.23 -2.84 -5.93
C LEU A 21 -13.50 -3.10 -4.45
N THR A 22 -12.49 -2.91 -3.61
CA THR A 22 -12.58 -3.01 -2.15
C THR A 22 -13.32 -1.81 -1.58
N LEU A 23 -12.92 -0.58 -1.92
CA LEU A 23 -13.55 0.66 -1.48
C LEU A 23 -15.05 0.72 -1.79
N LYS A 24 -15.45 0.28 -2.99
CA LYS A 24 -16.86 0.27 -3.40
C LYS A 24 -17.73 -0.65 -2.53
N ARG A 25 -17.13 -1.62 -1.87
CA ARG A 25 -17.83 -2.61 -1.03
C ARG A 25 -17.86 -2.26 0.44
N LEU A 26 -17.09 -1.26 0.88
CA LEU A 26 -17.07 -0.82 2.26
C LEU A 26 -18.44 -0.37 2.77
N PRO A 27 -18.72 -0.56 4.07
CA PRO A 27 -19.86 0.09 4.73
C PRO A 27 -19.78 1.60 4.57
N LYS A 28 -20.94 2.24 4.47
CA LYS A 28 -21.00 3.71 4.33
C LYS A 28 -20.35 4.43 5.54
N SER A 29 -20.36 3.80 6.70
CA SER A 29 -19.82 4.37 7.94
C SER A 29 -18.31 4.62 7.92
N VAL A 30 -17.55 3.87 7.13
CA VAL A 30 -16.06 3.98 7.05
C VAL A 30 -15.56 4.30 5.65
N LYS A 31 -16.42 4.20 4.62
CA LYS A 31 -16.00 4.38 3.21
C LYS A 31 -15.43 5.77 2.95
N GLY A 32 -16.02 6.80 3.54
CA GLY A 32 -15.61 8.20 3.37
C GLY A 32 -14.18 8.43 3.86
N GLN A 33 -13.92 8.04 5.10
CA GLN A 33 -12.63 8.22 5.77
C GLN A 33 -11.50 7.44 5.08
N ILE A 34 -11.77 6.16 4.75
CA ILE A 34 -10.80 5.30 4.06
C ILE A 34 -10.52 5.81 2.64
N GLY A 35 -11.56 6.25 1.92
CA GLY A 35 -11.42 6.85 0.60
C GLY A 35 -10.64 8.17 0.63
N LEU A 36 -10.86 8.98 1.65
CA LEU A 36 -10.17 10.26 1.83
C LEU A 36 -8.67 10.05 2.12
N LEU A 37 -8.32 9.18 3.09
CA LEU A 37 -6.91 8.84 3.32
C LEU A 37 -6.25 8.30 2.06
N TYR A 38 -6.94 7.43 1.31
CA TYR A 38 -6.41 6.90 0.06
C TYR A 38 -6.07 8.00 -0.94
N LEU A 39 -6.96 8.99 -1.15
CA LEU A 39 -6.68 10.12 -2.07
C LEU A 39 -5.50 10.95 -1.60
N LEU A 40 -5.47 11.28 -0.31
CA LEU A 40 -4.36 12.06 0.27
C LEU A 40 -3.02 11.33 0.15
N ALA A 41 -2.99 10.04 0.47
CA ALA A 41 -1.80 9.20 0.31
C ALA A 41 -1.42 9.03 -1.17
N ARG A 42 -2.41 8.96 -2.09
CA ARG A 42 -2.11 8.87 -3.52
C ARG A 42 -1.50 10.15 -4.08
N ILE A 43 -1.89 11.33 -3.58
CA ILE A 43 -1.23 12.59 -3.92
C ILE A 43 0.24 12.53 -3.51
N SER A 44 0.54 12.19 -2.25
CA SER A 44 1.93 12.09 -1.76
C SER A 44 2.74 11.05 -2.52
N ASP A 45 2.15 9.91 -2.86
CA ASP A 45 2.75 8.83 -3.64
C ASP A 45 3.10 9.32 -5.07
N THR A 46 2.16 10.02 -5.73
CA THR A 46 2.38 10.60 -7.05
C THR A 46 3.51 11.64 -7.03
N ILE A 47 3.61 12.47 -5.98
CA ILE A 47 4.73 13.42 -5.82
C ILE A 47 6.04 12.64 -5.69
N ALA A 48 6.11 11.65 -4.81
CA ALA A 48 7.33 10.88 -4.54
C ALA A 48 7.81 10.05 -5.76
N ASP A 49 6.89 9.57 -6.59
CA ASP A 49 7.18 8.74 -7.77
C ASP A 49 7.43 9.54 -9.05
N SER A 50 7.31 10.86 -9.02
CA SER A 50 7.49 11.74 -10.20
C SER A 50 8.96 11.90 -10.61
N GLY A 51 9.71 10.86 -10.66
CA GLY A 51 11.12 10.62 -11.10
C GLY A 51 11.93 11.83 -11.60
N ASP A 52 11.89 12.12 -12.89
CA ASP A 52 12.57 13.27 -13.48
C ASP A 52 11.62 14.48 -13.53
N SER A 53 11.55 15.19 -12.41
CA SER A 53 10.64 16.32 -12.16
C SER A 53 11.05 17.63 -12.84
N GLY A 54 11.96 17.59 -13.83
CA GLY A 54 12.41 18.82 -14.51
C GLY A 54 13.20 19.80 -13.61
N GLY A 55 13.75 19.30 -12.49
CA GLY A 55 14.55 20.10 -11.54
C GLY A 55 13.80 20.50 -10.27
N GLU A 56 12.56 20.06 -10.05
CA GLU A 56 11.84 20.29 -8.80
C GLU A 56 12.40 19.43 -7.66
N ASP A 57 12.44 20.00 -6.47
CA ASP A 57 12.81 19.29 -5.25
C ASP A 57 11.59 18.51 -4.72
N LEU A 58 11.49 17.23 -5.09
CA LEU A 58 10.38 16.36 -4.67
C LEU A 58 10.30 16.20 -3.14
N GLN A 59 11.43 16.27 -2.44
CA GLN A 59 11.44 16.20 -0.98
C GLN A 59 10.76 17.44 -0.37
N GLN A 60 11.10 18.62 -0.90
CA GLN A 60 10.50 19.88 -0.44
C GLN A 60 9.00 19.93 -0.79
N LEU A 61 8.61 19.53 -2.02
CA LEU A 61 7.20 19.48 -2.42
C LEU A 61 6.38 18.51 -1.55
N LEU A 62 6.94 17.34 -1.24
CA LEU A 62 6.31 16.35 -0.38
C LEU A 62 6.15 16.87 1.06
N GLU A 63 7.16 17.59 1.59
CA GLU A 63 7.10 18.22 2.89
C GLU A 63 6.07 19.35 2.94
N ASP A 64 6.04 20.22 1.94
CA ASP A 64 5.07 21.32 1.84
C ASP A 64 3.64 20.80 1.74
N TYR A 65 3.43 19.73 0.94
CA TYR A 65 2.16 19.03 0.87
C TYR A 65 1.74 18.47 2.24
N ASN A 66 2.66 17.78 2.92
CA ASN A 66 2.38 17.23 4.24
C ASN A 66 2.06 18.34 5.25
N ASN A 67 2.81 19.44 5.27
CA ASN A 67 2.54 20.59 6.13
C ASN A 67 1.15 21.16 5.89
N ARG A 68 0.70 21.25 4.63
CA ARG A 68 -0.66 21.66 4.28
C ARG A 68 -1.71 20.67 4.80
N ALA A 69 -1.50 19.37 4.61
CA ALA A 69 -2.41 18.33 5.07
C ALA A 69 -2.49 18.25 6.60
N GLN A 70 -1.38 18.50 7.31
CA GLN A 70 -1.34 18.55 8.78
C GLN A 70 -1.98 19.83 9.36
N GLY A 71 -2.27 20.84 8.53
CA GLY A 71 -2.77 22.13 8.98
C GLY A 71 -1.69 23.06 9.54
N HIS A 72 -0.41 22.81 9.22
CA HIS A 72 0.72 23.66 9.58
C HIS A 72 0.95 24.79 8.59
N SER A 73 0.30 24.74 7.43
CA SER A 73 0.35 25.75 6.36
C SER A 73 -1.03 25.87 5.70
N ASP A 74 -1.40 27.09 5.32
CA ASP A 74 -2.59 27.35 4.50
C ASP A 74 -2.30 27.27 2.99
N SER A 75 -1.02 27.25 2.61
CA SER A 75 -0.60 27.26 1.21
C SER A 75 -0.46 25.86 0.66
N MET A 76 -1.14 25.58 -0.48
CA MET A 76 -0.91 24.37 -1.26
C MET A 76 0.27 24.59 -2.20
N PRO A 77 1.20 23.61 -2.32
CA PRO A 77 2.24 23.64 -3.34
C PRO A 77 1.66 23.66 -4.75
N ASP A 78 2.39 24.26 -5.69
CA ASP A 78 2.05 24.21 -7.11
C ASP A 78 2.50 22.88 -7.72
N PHE A 79 1.55 22.08 -8.17
CA PHE A 79 1.78 20.80 -8.82
C PHE A 79 1.63 20.85 -10.35
N SER A 80 1.58 22.05 -10.96
CA SER A 80 1.31 22.19 -12.40
C SER A 80 2.30 21.39 -13.24
N ASN A 81 3.60 21.54 -12.99
CA ASN A 81 4.63 20.82 -13.71
C ASN A 81 4.53 19.31 -13.50
N LEU A 82 4.37 18.85 -12.23
CA LEU A 82 4.24 17.42 -11.93
C LEU A 82 2.99 16.82 -12.57
N SER A 83 1.88 17.57 -12.60
CA SER A 83 0.62 17.09 -13.18
C SER A 83 0.71 16.86 -14.68
N ASP A 84 1.53 17.65 -15.39
CA ASP A 84 1.65 17.60 -16.85
C ASP A 84 2.53 16.43 -17.33
N ILE A 85 3.44 15.93 -16.49
CA ILE A 85 4.34 14.82 -16.82
C ILE A 85 3.81 13.44 -16.41
N GLN A 86 2.63 13.36 -15.77
CA GLN A 86 2.09 12.07 -15.35
C GLN A 86 1.64 11.20 -16.53
N ASP A 87 2.18 9.98 -16.62
CA ASP A 87 1.74 8.98 -17.61
C ASP A 87 0.27 8.58 -17.43
N ASN A 88 -0.22 8.57 -16.19
CA ASN A 88 -1.62 8.33 -15.89
C ASN A 88 -2.39 9.65 -15.78
N PRO A 89 -3.29 9.97 -16.72
CA PRO A 89 -4.06 11.22 -16.69
C PRO A 89 -4.88 11.42 -15.40
N ALA A 90 -5.30 10.34 -14.73
CA ALA A 90 -6.03 10.43 -13.46
C ALA A 90 -5.13 10.92 -12.32
N GLU A 91 -3.84 10.61 -12.33
CA GLU A 91 -2.87 11.11 -11.36
C GLU A 91 -2.57 12.60 -11.58
N GLY A 92 -2.43 13.03 -12.83
CA GLY A 92 -2.33 14.44 -13.17
C GLY A 92 -3.58 15.25 -12.74
N LEU A 93 -4.78 14.70 -12.94
CA LEU A 93 -6.02 15.32 -12.45
C LEU A 93 -6.10 15.36 -10.92
N LEU A 94 -5.59 14.32 -10.24
CA LEU A 94 -5.53 14.27 -8.79
C LEU A 94 -4.62 15.36 -8.22
N LEU A 95 -3.43 15.56 -8.80
CA LEU A 95 -2.52 16.65 -8.41
C LEU A 95 -3.15 18.02 -8.61
N ARG A 96 -3.78 18.28 -9.78
CA ARG A 96 -4.50 19.55 -10.03
C ARG A 96 -5.65 19.78 -9.06
N GLY A 97 -6.31 18.72 -8.62
CA GLY A 97 -7.44 18.75 -7.70
C GLY A 97 -7.08 18.56 -6.24
N ALA A 98 -5.81 18.63 -5.85
CA ALA A 98 -5.32 18.28 -4.51
C ALA A 98 -5.97 19.06 -3.35
N ASN A 99 -6.48 20.26 -3.61
CA ASN A 99 -7.26 21.04 -2.63
C ASN A 99 -8.55 20.32 -2.19
N GLY A 100 -9.24 19.61 -3.09
CA GLY A 100 -10.51 18.97 -2.76
C GLY A 100 -10.42 17.96 -1.61
N PRO A 101 -9.50 16.97 -1.63
CA PRO A 101 -9.27 16.10 -0.49
C PRO A 101 -8.87 16.81 0.80
N ILE A 102 -8.10 17.91 0.74
CA ILE A 102 -7.75 18.71 1.92
C ILE A 102 -8.98 19.40 2.51
N GLU A 103 -9.82 20.02 1.70
CA GLU A 103 -11.08 20.64 2.15
C GLU A 103 -12.01 19.63 2.82
N LEU A 104 -12.10 18.40 2.26
CA LEU A 104 -12.84 17.31 2.90
C LEU A 104 -12.24 16.90 4.25
N LEU A 105 -10.92 16.84 4.36
CA LEU A 105 -10.25 16.57 5.61
C LEU A 105 -10.58 17.63 6.66
N GLU A 106 -10.50 18.91 6.31
CA GLU A 106 -10.78 20.05 7.21
C GLU A 106 -12.24 20.09 7.67
N THR A 107 -13.17 19.57 6.88
CA THR A 107 -14.61 19.50 7.22
C THR A 107 -15.02 18.20 7.91
N SER A 108 -14.11 17.23 8.06
CA SER A 108 -14.34 15.97 8.78
C SER A 108 -14.43 16.17 10.28
N SER A 109 -14.89 15.16 11.04
CA SER A 109 -14.87 15.21 12.50
C SER A 109 -13.44 15.35 13.03
N LEU A 110 -13.26 15.96 14.21
CA LEU A 110 -11.92 16.11 14.80
C LEU A 110 -11.20 14.79 14.99
N VAL A 111 -11.94 13.73 15.36
CA VAL A 111 -11.38 12.37 15.48
C VAL A 111 -10.90 11.85 14.14
N ASP A 112 -11.72 11.97 13.08
CA ASP A 112 -11.32 11.54 11.74
C ASP A 112 -10.12 12.33 11.22
N GLN A 113 -10.08 13.65 11.46
CA GLN A 113 -8.93 14.48 11.11
C GLN A 113 -7.65 14.00 11.79
N GLU A 114 -7.70 13.71 13.09
CA GLU A 114 -6.54 13.23 13.85
C GLU A 114 -6.04 11.90 13.31
N LEU A 115 -6.93 10.93 13.11
CA LEU A 115 -6.59 9.59 12.60
C LEU A 115 -6.00 9.65 11.19
N ILE A 116 -6.63 10.41 10.29
CA ILE A 116 -6.17 10.57 8.90
C ILE A 116 -4.80 11.28 8.86
N ARG A 117 -4.63 12.37 9.60
CA ARG A 117 -3.37 13.13 9.66
C ARG A 117 -2.22 12.28 10.22
N LYS A 118 -2.46 11.57 11.33
CA LYS A 118 -1.47 10.65 11.93
C LYS A 118 -0.98 9.63 10.90
N CYS A 119 -1.90 8.95 10.22
CA CYS A 119 -1.56 7.93 9.23
C CYS A 119 -0.83 8.53 8.02
N LEU A 120 -1.35 9.63 7.45
CA LEU A 120 -0.74 10.30 6.30
C LEU A 120 0.68 10.77 6.62
N ASN A 121 0.90 11.38 7.79
CA ASN A 121 2.24 11.81 8.22
C ASN A 121 3.23 10.64 8.29
N THR A 122 2.77 9.48 8.78
CA THR A 122 3.59 8.26 8.82
C THR A 122 3.92 7.76 7.41
N ILE A 123 2.93 7.72 6.49
CA ILE A 123 3.14 7.34 5.09
C ILE A 123 4.15 8.28 4.42
N VAL A 124 3.96 9.58 4.53
CA VAL A 124 4.86 10.60 3.96
C VAL A 124 6.27 10.45 4.52
N SER A 125 6.42 10.13 5.81
CA SER A 125 7.75 9.88 6.39
C SER A 125 8.46 8.69 5.74
N GLY A 126 7.73 7.64 5.35
CA GLY A 126 8.26 6.50 4.61
C GLY A 126 8.67 6.87 3.18
N GLN A 127 7.85 7.65 2.48
CA GLN A 127 8.14 8.13 1.14
C GLN A 127 9.36 9.08 1.11
N ARG A 128 9.50 9.95 2.13
CA ARG A 128 10.71 10.79 2.28
C ARG A 128 11.96 9.96 2.48
N MET A 129 11.92 8.96 3.35
CA MET A 129 13.04 8.03 3.54
C MET A 129 13.43 7.35 2.23
N ASP A 130 12.45 6.97 1.41
CA ASP A 130 12.68 6.35 0.12
C ASP A 130 13.37 7.33 -0.86
N LEU A 131 12.87 8.56 -0.93
CA LEU A 131 13.50 9.61 -1.71
C LEU A 131 14.94 9.88 -1.23
N GLU A 132 15.21 9.99 0.09
CA GLU A 132 16.54 10.19 0.64
C GLU A 132 17.50 9.04 0.29
N ARG A 133 17.01 7.80 0.34
CA ARG A 133 17.83 6.60 0.07
C ARG A 133 18.17 6.44 -1.39
N PHE A 134 17.22 6.71 -2.29
CA PHE A 134 17.34 6.38 -3.70
C PHE A 134 17.56 7.58 -4.63
N SER A 135 17.47 8.84 -4.15
CA SER A 135 17.54 10.04 -4.99
C SER A 135 18.94 10.53 -5.36
N ASP A 136 20.02 9.98 -4.77
CA ASP A 136 21.37 10.47 -5.08
C ASP A 136 21.79 10.09 -6.52
N LYS A 137 21.47 10.99 -7.45
CA LYS A 137 21.77 10.88 -8.89
C LYS A 137 23.29 10.81 -9.21
N LYS A 138 24.17 10.95 -8.20
CA LYS A 138 25.65 10.94 -8.40
C LYS A 138 26.26 9.55 -8.25
N SER A 139 25.57 8.57 -7.70
CA SER A 139 26.03 7.19 -7.65
C SER A 139 25.59 6.44 -8.89
N GLU A 140 26.56 5.97 -9.70
CA GLU A 140 26.30 4.99 -10.74
C GLU A 140 25.94 3.65 -10.07
N GLY A 141 24.82 3.02 -10.47
CA GLY A 141 24.39 1.69 -10.00
C GLY A 141 23.08 1.67 -9.25
N ILE A 142 22.66 0.47 -8.88
CA ILE A 142 21.43 0.22 -8.12
C ILE A 142 21.72 0.43 -6.63
N LYS A 143 20.88 1.24 -5.97
CA LYS A 143 20.95 1.40 -4.52
C LYS A 143 20.08 0.36 -3.84
N SER A 144 20.60 -0.19 -2.73
CA SER A 144 19.93 -1.20 -1.93
C SER A 144 19.71 -0.74 -0.50
N LEU A 145 18.68 -1.28 0.14
CA LEU A 145 18.58 -1.23 1.59
C LEU A 145 19.77 -1.99 2.19
N LYS A 146 20.18 -1.58 3.39
CA LYS A 146 21.31 -2.23 4.06
C LYS A 146 20.89 -3.51 4.78
N ARG A 147 19.83 -3.45 5.58
CA ARG A 147 19.37 -4.53 6.44
C ARG A 147 17.86 -4.72 6.37
N TYR A 148 17.40 -5.90 6.79
CA TYR A 148 15.97 -6.25 6.83
C TYR A 148 15.14 -5.25 7.64
N GLU A 149 15.65 -4.74 8.75
CA GLU A 149 14.95 -3.79 9.60
C GLU A 149 14.58 -2.51 8.86
N GLU A 150 15.35 -2.11 7.85
CA GLU A 150 15.02 -0.95 7.02
C GLU A 150 13.85 -1.23 6.07
N MET A 151 13.77 -2.46 5.55
CA MET A 151 12.62 -2.90 4.74
C MET A 151 11.36 -3.05 5.62
N ASP A 152 11.51 -3.58 6.82
CA ASP A 152 10.41 -3.75 7.78
C ASP A 152 9.85 -2.40 8.27
N ASP A 153 10.75 -1.42 8.56
CA ASP A 153 10.35 -0.04 8.91
C ASP A 153 9.66 0.66 7.74
N TYR A 154 10.17 0.51 6.52
CA TYR A 154 9.51 1.04 5.32
C TYR A 154 8.11 0.41 5.14
N ALA A 155 8.01 -0.92 5.22
CA ALA A 155 6.73 -1.61 5.11
C ALA A 155 5.72 -1.19 6.21
N TYR A 156 6.21 -0.91 7.43
CA TYR A 156 5.39 -0.33 8.49
C TYR A 156 4.87 1.04 8.11
N ARG A 157 5.77 1.96 7.70
CA ARG A 157 5.38 3.36 7.43
C ARG A 157 4.36 3.47 6.31
N VAL A 158 4.59 2.80 5.18
CA VAL A 158 3.73 2.96 3.99
C VAL A 158 2.49 2.07 3.98
N ALA A 159 2.44 1.02 4.83
CA ALA A 159 1.32 0.09 4.81
C ALA A 159 0.90 -0.43 6.20
N GLY A 160 1.82 -0.71 7.12
CA GLY A 160 1.48 -1.11 8.49
C GLY A 160 0.67 -0.03 9.22
N SER A 161 1.05 1.23 9.09
CA SER A 161 0.32 2.40 9.61
C SER A 161 -1.09 2.52 9.05
N VAL A 162 -1.30 2.09 7.80
CA VAL A 162 -2.64 2.01 7.20
C VAL A 162 -3.48 0.93 7.88
N GLY A 163 -2.86 -0.18 8.31
CA GLY A 163 -3.52 -1.22 9.11
C GLY A 163 -3.99 -0.72 10.48
N GLU A 164 -3.17 0.14 11.14
CA GLU A 164 -3.59 0.84 12.37
C GLU A 164 -4.78 1.76 12.10
N PHE A 165 -4.65 2.65 11.14
CA PHE A 165 -5.72 3.59 10.76
C PHE A 165 -7.03 2.87 10.40
N TRP A 166 -6.94 1.82 9.58
CA TRP A 166 -8.10 1.01 9.22
C TRP A 166 -8.81 0.45 10.47
N THR A 167 -8.03 -0.05 11.42
CA THR A 167 -8.55 -0.60 12.67
C THR A 167 -9.20 0.48 13.52
N GLU A 168 -8.53 1.63 13.72
CA GLU A 168 -9.05 2.76 14.49
C GLU A 168 -10.36 3.28 13.88
N ILE A 169 -10.44 3.47 12.57
CA ILE A 169 -11.67 3.91 11.87
C ILE A 169 -12.81 2.87 11.97
N CYS A 170 -12.48 1.58 11.89
CA CYS A 170 -13.49 0.54 12.05
C CYS A 170 -14.05 0.48 13.49
N LEU A 171 -13.20 0.66 14.50
CA LEU A 171 -13.60 0.71 15.90
C LEU A 171 -14.38 1.97 16.25
N GLU A 172 -14.09 3.10 15.60
CA GLU A 172 -14.82 4.35 15.81
C GLU A 172 -16.22 4.33 15.17
N HIS A 173 -16.34 3.76 13.94
CA HIS A 173 -17.54 3.97 13.12
C HIS A 173 -18.33 2.69 12.77
N ALA A 174 -17.82 1.50 13.04
CA ALA A 174 -18.46 0.28 12.52
C ALA A 174 -18.88 -0.74 13.59
N PHE A 175 -18.11 -0.91 14.66
CA PHE A 175 -18.43 -1.86 15.73
C PHE A 175 -17.58 -1.61 16.98
N ASP A 176 -18.11 -2.02 18.14
CA ASP A 176 -17.39 -2.01 19.41
C ASP A 176 -16.55 -3.27 19.61
N ALA A 177 -15.45 -3.15 20.35
CA ALA A 177 -14.59 -4.27 20.75
C ALA A 177 -14.13 -4.13 22.21
N SER A 178 -13.83 -5.26 22.88
CA SER A 178 -13.20 -5.23 24.19
C SER A 178 -11.77 -4.66 24.12
N PRO A 179 -11.19 -4.17 25.22
CA PRO A 179 -9.81 -3.68 25.23
C PRO A 179 -8.81 -4.70 24.67
N GLU A 180 -8.92 -5.96 25.05
CA GLU A 180 -8.06 -7.06 24.60
C GLU A 180 -8.21 -7.29 23.08
N MET A 181 -9.45 -7.26 22.59
CA MET A 181 -9.72 -7.41 21.16
C MET A 181 -9.19 -6.22 20.37
N LYS A 182 -9.23 -5.00 20.92
CA LYS A 182 -8.65 -3.79 20.27
C LYS A 182 -7.14 -3.95 20.13
N GLU A 183 -6.43 -4.37 21.17
CA GLU A 183 -4.99 -4.59 21.15
C GLU A 183 -4.60 -5.65 20.11
N ASP A 184 -5.30 -6.79 20.11
CA ASP A 184 -5.12 -7.86 19.12
C ASP A 184 -5.36 -7.36 17.69
N MET A 185 -6.41 -6.58 17.45
CA MET A 185 -6.73 -6.02 16.14
C MET A 185 -5.69 -5.01 15.69
N MET A 186 -5.21 -4.14 16.58
CA MET A 186 -4.16 -3.16 16.24
C MET A 186 -2.88 -3.87 15.82
N SER A 187 -2.40 -4.84 16.59
CA SER A 187 -1.20 -5.62 16.26
C SER A 187 -1.34 -6.39 14.95
N SER A 188 -2.44 -7.13 14.79
CA SER A 188 -2.70 -7.91 13.57
C SER A 188 -2.94 -7.01 12.35
N GLY A 189 -3.55 -5.83 12.54
CA GLY A 189 -3.77 -4.84 11.48
C GLY A 189 -2.48 -4.29 10.91
N VAL A 190 -1.50 -3.96 11.76
CA VAL A 190 -0.15 -3.57 11.34
C VAL A 190 0.50 -4.67 10.51
N ARG A 191 0.47 -5.90 11.00
CA ARG A 191 1.05 -7.04 10.28
C ARG A 191 0.34 -7.31 8.96
N PHE A 192 -0.97 -7.10 8.90
CA PHE A 192 -1.71 -7.17 7.65
C PHE A 192 -1.21 -6.16 6.61
N GLY A 193 -1.04 -4.89 6.98
CA GLY A 193 -0.48 -3.88 6.10
C GLY A 193 0.92 -4.26 5.61
N LYS A 194 1.81 -4.66 6.52
CA LYS A 194 3.17 -5.13 6.20
C LYS A 194 3.16 -6.31 5.23
N ALA A 195 2.25 -7.29 5.41
CA ALA A 195 2.13 -8.42 4.48
C ALA A 195 1.90 -7.97 3.04
N LEU A 196 0.96 -7.05 2.84
CA LEU A 196 0.64 -6.54 1.51
C LEU A 196 1.81 -5.80 0.88
N GLN A 197 2.55 -5.02 1.68
CA GLN A 197 3.72 -4.28 1.17
C GLN A 197 4.88 -5.22 0.86
N LEU A 198 5.18 -6.21 1.69
CA LEU A 198 6.20 -7.22 1.40
C LEU A 198 5.88 -7.97 0.10
N ILE A 199 4.62 -8.36 -0.11
CA ILE A 199 4.19 -9.00 -1.36
C ILE A 199 4.43 -8.09 -2.56
N ASN A 200 4.17 -6.77 -2.43
CA ASN A 200 4.45 -5.81 -3.50
C ASN A 200 5.96 -5.72 -3.76
N ILE A 201 6.78 -5.54 -2.73
CA ILE A 201 8.24 -5.49 -2.84
C ILE A 201 8.79 -6.73 -3.57
N LEU A 202 8.36 -7.93 -3.18
CA LEU A 202 8.84 -9.17 -3.80
C LEU A 202 8.35 -9.35 -5.23
N ARG A 203 7.15 -8.87 -5.56
CA ARG A 203 6.58 -8.96 -6.90
C ARG A 203 7.21 -7.98 -7.87
N ASP A 204 7.53 -6.78 -7.39
CA ASP A 204 7.91 -5.65 -8.22
C ASP A 204 9.44 -5.45 -8.30
N ILE A 205 10.24 -6.46 -7.84
CA ILE A 205 11.72 -6.44 -7.92
C ILE A 205 12.24 -5.97 -9.29
N PRO A 206 11.78 -6.50 -10.45
CA PRO A 206 12.32 -6.06 -11.74
C PRO A 206 12.02 -4.60 -12.08
N GLU A 207 10.84 -4.11 -11.70
CA GLU A 207 10.43 -2.73 -11.92
C GLU A 207 11.26 -1.78 -11.06
N ASP A 208 11.44 -2.10 -9.77
CA ASP A 208 12.20 -1.30 -8.82
C ASP A 208 13.69 -1.23 -9.24
N LEU A 209 14.28 -2.36 -9.64
CA LEU A 209 15.65 -2.40 -10.17
C LEU A 209 15.78 -1.56 -11.44
N GLY A 210 14.75 -1.55 -12.30
CA GLY A 210 14.71 -0.76 -13.53
C GLY A 210 14.79 0.76 -13.29
N ILE A 211 14.41 1.23 -12.11
CA ILE A 211 14.52 2.63 -11.68
C ILE A 211 15.66 2.85 -10.66
N GLY A 212 16.57 1.87 -10.51
CA GLY A 212 17.73 1.96 -9.63
C GLY A 212 17.47 1.70 -8.15
N ARG A 213 16.31 1.12 -7.79
CA ARG A 213 15.93 0.81 -6.41
C ARG A 213 15.99 -0.70 -6.15
N CYS A 214 16.59 -1.10 -5.03
CA CYS A 214 16.58 -2.48 -4.56
C CYS A 214 16.13 -2.52 -3.10
N TYR A 215 14.93 -3.06 -2.86
CA TYR A 215 14.42 -3.23 -1.50
C TYR A 215 14.96 -4.50 -0.82
N ILE A 216 15.60 -5.41 -1.56
CA ILE A 216 16.27 -6.56 -0.96
C ILE A 216 17.57 -6.08 -0.32
N PRO A 217 17.80 -6.32 0.99
CA PRO A 217 18.98 -5.85 1.71
C PRO A 217 20.29 -6.37 1.12
N ILE A 218 21.26 -5.46 1.00
CA ILE A 218 22.58 -5.82 0.49
C ILE A 218 23.28 -6.83 1.41
N ASP A 219 23.14 -6.71 2.73
CA ASP A 219 23.72 -7.65 3.70
C ASP A 219 23.25 -9.10 3.47
N ASP A 220 22.00 -9.28 2.96
CA ASP A 220 21.45 -10.61 2.67
C ASP A 220 21.85 -11.10 1.27
N LEU A 221 21.95 -10.19 0.28
CA LEU A 221 22.46 -10.52 -1.06
C LEU A 221 23.93 -10.98 -0.99
N GLU A 222 24.78 -10.26 -0.26
CA GLU A 222 26.20 -10.59 -0.08
C GLU A 222 26.40 -11.98 0.55
N LYS A 223 25.54 -12.40 1.49
CA LYS A 223 25.59 -13.74 2.10
C LYS A 223 25.45 -14.88 1.09
N ILE A 224 24.75 -14.63 -0.01
CA ILE A 224 24.54 -15.61 -1.09
C ILE A 224 25.42 -15.33 -2.32
N GLY A 225 26.35 -14.35 -2.21
CA GLY A 225 27.30 -14.00 -3.27
C GLY A 225 26.68 -13.23 -4.44
N LEU A 226 25.60 -12.48 -4.23
CA LEU A 226 24.97 -11.61 -5.21
C LEU A 226 25.11 -10.13 -4.83
N SER A 227 25.13 -9.28 -5.84
CA SER A 227 24.93 -7.83 -5.76
C SER A 227 23.50 -7.46 -6.22
N PRO A 228 23.02 -6.23 -5.98
CA PRO A 228 21.76 -5.75 -6.55
C PRO A 228 21.71 -5.82 -8.07
N GLU A 229 22.84 -5.56 -8.75
CA GLU A 229 22.96 -5.60 -10.21
C GLU A 229 22.80 -7.03 -10.77
N ASP A 230 23.18 -8.07 -10.02
CA ASP A 230 23.00 -9.45 -10.43
C ASP A 230 21.54 -9.83 -10.56
N LEU A 231 20.65 -9.15 -9.81
CA LEU A 231 19.20 -9.37 -9.89
C LEU A 231 18.56 -8.85 -11.20
N LEU A 232 19.28 -8.04 -11.98
CA LEU A 232 18.84 -7.66 -13.34
C LEU A 232 18.87 -8.84 -14.31
N SER A 233 19.64 -9.88 -13.99
CA SER A 233 19.71 -11.10 -14.79
C SER A 233 18.72 -12.14 -14.30
N SER A 234 17.82 -12.57 -15.18
CA SER A 234 16.91 -13.68 -14.86
C SER A 234 17.61 -15.01 -14.58
N GLU A 235 18.89 -15.16 -14.97
CA GLU A 235 19.70 -16.34 -14.71
C GLU A 235 20.11 -16.47 -13.23
N SER A 236 20.18 -15.35 -12.51
CA SER A 236 20.52 -15.32 -11.07
C SER A 236 19.44 -15.95 -10.18
N ILE A 237 18.28 -16.27 -10.71
CA ILE A 237 17.15 -16.80 -9.93
C ILE A 237 17.52 -18.06 -9.13
N ASN A 238 18.35 -18.94 -9.65
CA ASN A 238 18.72 -20.19 -8.95
C ASN A 238 19.53 -19.93 -7.69
N ILE A 239 20.38 -18.89 -7.69
CA ILE A 239 21.17 -18.46 -6.53
C ILE A 239 20.28 -17.65 -5.58
N PHE A 240 19.41 -16.79 -6.14
CA PHE A 240 18.51 -15.92 -5.38
C PHE A 240 17.33 -16.67 -4.74
N ARG A 241 16.90 -17.81 -5.31
CA ARG A 241 15.70 -18.56 -4.89
C ARG A 241 15.63 -18.85 -3.38
N PRO A 242 16.68 -19.35 -2.70
CA PRO A 242 16.60 -19.63 -1.27
C PRO A 242 16.30 -18.36 -0.44
N LEU A 243 16.92 -17.23 -0.79
CA LEU A 243 16.67 -15.94 -0.13
C LEU A 243 15.26 -15.42 -0.42
N LEU A 244 14.81 -15.54 -1.67
CA LEU A 244 13.42 -15.16 -2.04
C LEU A 244 12.41 -16.00 -1.25
N ASP A 245 12.64 -17.31 -1.09
CA ASP A 245 11.75 -18.20 -0.33
C ASP A 245 11.72 -17.84 1.16
N GLU A 246 12.83 -17.36 1.73
CA GLU A 246 12.86 -16.81 3.09
C GLU A 246 11.97 -15.58 3.22
N TYR A 247 12.07 -14.61 2.30
CA TYR A 247 11.22 -13.42 2.30
C TYR A 247 9.75 -13.74 2.05
N ILE A 248 9.46 -14.71 1.19
CA ILE A 248 8.09 -15.21 1.00
C ILE A 248 7.56 -15.78 2.32
N GLY A 249 8.36 -16.56 3.05
CA GLY A 249 7.99 -17.07 4.37
C GLY A 249 7.65 -15.97 5.37
N ARG A 250 8.44 -14.91 5.42
CA ARG A 250 8.17 -13.73 6.27
C ARG A 250 6.85 -13.03 5.88
N ALA A 251 6.58 -12.91 4.57
CA ALA A 251 5.32 -12.35 4.09
C ALA A 251 4.12 -13.24 4.45
N GLU A 252 4.28 -14.56 4.41
CA GLU A 252 3.26 -15.53 4.85
C GLU A 252 2.96 -15.41 6.34
N GLU A 253 3.99 -15.31 7.20
CA GLU A 253 3.81 -15.09 8.65
C GLU A 253 3.01 -13.81 8.96
N HIS A 254 3.25 -12.74 8.21
CA HIS A 254 2.45 -11.53 8.31
C HIS A 254 1.02 -11.72 7.77
N LEU A 255 0.87 -12.51 6.70
CA LEU A 255 -0.42 -12.77 6.10
C LEU A 255 -1.31 -13.68 6.98
N ASP A 256 -0.72 -14.56 7.78
CA ASP A 256 -1.42 -15.36 8.80
C ASP A 256 -2.03 -14.46 9.88
N GLU A 257 -1.33 -13.38 10.27
CA GLU A 257 -1.91 -12.38 11.16
C GLU A 257 -3.05 -11.60 10.50
N ALA A 258 -3.01 -11.41 9.18
CA ALA A 258 -4.15 -10.84 8.45
C ALA A 258 -5.36 -11.78 8.48
N VAL A 259 -5.15 -13.09 8.42
CA VAL A 259 -6.23 -14.10 8.61
C VAL A 259 -6.77 -14.02 10.03
N ARG A 260 -5.89 -13.89 11.05
CA ARG A 260 -6.31 -13.66 12.45
C ARG A 260 -7.14 -12.39 12.58
N TYR A 261 -6.71 -11.28 11.97
CA TYR A 261 -7.46 -10.03 11.95
C TYR A 261 -8.89 -10.22 11.42
N ILE A 262 -9.05 -10.93 10.31
CA ILE A 262 -10.37 -11.23 9.72
C ILE A 262 -11.22 -12.09 10.69
N GLY A 263 -10.58 -12.98 11.45
CA GLY A 263 -11.23 -13.79 12.49
C GLY A 263 -11.81 -12.97 13.64
N LEU A 264 -11.15 -11.84 13.98
CA LEU A 264 -11.59 -10.89 15.02
C LEU A 264 -12.75 -10.00 14.56
N LEU A 265 -12.93 -9.77 13.24
CA LEU A 265 -14.04 -8.97 12.74
C LEU A 265 -15.38 -9.64 13.05
N PRO A 266 -16.39 -8.89 13.57
CA PRO A 266 -17.72 -9.42 13.81
C PRO A 266 -18.31 -10.06 12.55
N HIS A 267 -18.92 -11.23 12.69
CA HIS A 267 -19.38 -11.99 11.53
C HIS A 267 -20.45 -11.26 10.70
N ASN A 268 -21.28 -10.45 11.34
CA ASN A 268 -22.30 -9.62 10.67
C ASN A 268 -21.71 -8.43 9.89
N GLN A 269 -20.43 -8.11 10.06
CA GLN A 269 -19.72 -7.08 9.29
C GLN A 269 -19.27 -7.62 7.92
N TYR A 270 -20.21 -8.19 7.13
CA TYR A 270 -19.92 -8.84 5.85
C TYR A 270 -19.09 -8.00 4.90
N ARG A 271 -19.35 -6.70 4.83
CA ARG A 271 -18.65 -5.79 3.93
C ARG A 271 -17.19 -5.56 4.33
N LEU A 272 -16.92 -5.38 5.63
CA LEU A 272 -15.57 -5.27 6.16
C LEU A 272 -14.80 -6.57 5.97
N ARG A 273 -15.44 -7.71 6.30
CA ARG A 273 -14.85 -9.03 6.09
C ARG A 273 -14.47 -9.24 4.62
N ALA A 274 -15.37 -8.93 3.69
CA ALA A 274 -15.07 -9.04 2.25
C ALA A 274 -13.89 -8.17 1.84
N ALA A 275 -13.85 -6.93 2.33
CA ALA A 275 -12.79 -5.97 2.02
C ALA A 275 -11.40 -6.46 2.50
N CYS A 276 -11.35 -7.18 3.62
CA CYS A 276 -10.11 -7.77 4.15
C CYS A 276 -9.78 -9.14 3.50
N MET A 277 -10.77 -9.98 3.24
CA MET A 277 -10.56 -11.32 2.66
C MET A 277 -9.99 -11.27 1.23
N ILE A 278 -10.48 -10.35 0.41
CA ILE A 278 -10.07 -10.25 -1.00
C ILE A 278 -8.55 -10.04 -1.13
N PRO A 279 -7.92 -9.01 -0.49
CA PRO A 279 -6.48 -8.81 -0.61
C PRO A 279 -5.67 -9.95 0.03
N VAL A 280 -6.15 -10.60 1.09
CA VAL A 280 -5.46 -11.75 1.70
C VAL A 280 -5.40 -12.93 0.72
N ILE A 281 -6.53 -13.30 0.08
CA ILE A 281 -6.57 -14.41 -0.88
C ILE A 281 -5.73 -14.08 -2.12
N ILE A 282 -5.78 -12.83 -2.60
CA ILE A 282 -4.92 -12.35 -3.68
C ILE A 282 -3.45 -12.44 -3.27
N GLY A 283 -3.11 -12.04 -2.04
CA GLY A 283 -1.76 -12.12 -1.48
C GLY A 283 -1.24 -13.55 -1.44
N LYS A 284 -1.98 -14.49 -0.83
CA LYS A 284 -1.63 -15.92 -0.82
C LYS A 284 -1.36 -16.45 -2.23
N ARG A 285 -2.27 -16.13 -3.17
CA ARG A 285 -2.11 -16.54 -4.56
C ARG A 285 -0.88 -15.92 -5.24
N THR A 286 -0.54 -14.68 -4.91
CA THR A 286 0.67 -14.02 -5.43
C THR A 286 1.92 -14.69 -4.90
N LEU A 287 1.99 -15.00 -3.59
CA LEU A 287 3.11 -15.73 -2.99
C LEU A 287 3.31 -17.12 -3.62
N ASP A 288 2.21 -17.85 -3.89
CA ASP A 288 2.25 -19.11 -4.63
C ASP A 288 2.88 -18.96 -6.03
N LEU A 289 2.57 -17.88 -6.73
CA LEU A 289 3.14 -17.60 -8.04
C LEU A 289 4.61 -17.23 -7.95
N LEU A 290 5.02 -16.43 -6.96
CA LEU A 290 6.41 -16.05 -6.70
C LEU A 290 7.29 -17.28 -6.41
N ARG A 291 6.78 -18.29 -5.71
CA ARG A 291 7.48 -19.57 -5.50
C ARG A 291 7.70 -20.36 -6.78
N LYS A 292 6.77 -20.28 -7.73
CA LYS A 292 6.73 -21.12 -8.93
C LYS A 292 7.35 -20.49 -10.16
N GLN A 293 7.36 -19.16 -10.22
CA GLN A 293 7.83 -18.41 -11.39
C GLN A 293 9.18 -17.77 -11.13
N ASN A 294 9.86 -17.35 -12.18
CA ASN A 294 11.06 -16.54 -12.07
C ASN A 294 10.66 -15.07 -11.93
N VAL A 295 10.77 -14.54 -10.69
CA VAL A 295 10.42 -13.14 -10.43
C VAL A 295 11.38 -12.16 -11.10
N LEU A 296 12.63 -12.58 -11.39
CA LEU A 296 13.62 -11.74 -12.09
C LEU A 296 13.39 -11.63 -13.60
N ASP A 297 12.40 -12.36 -14.15
CA ASP A 297 12.02 -12.23 -15.56
C ASP A 297 11.11 -11.02 -15.77
N GLY A 298 11.72 -9.86 -16.01
CA GLY A 298 10.99 -8.61 -16.25
C GLY A 298 10.06 -8.62 -17.47
N LYS A 299 10.20 -9.61 -18.39
CA LYS A 299 9.30 -9.77 -19.54
C LYS A 299 8.00 -10.48 -19.16
N ASN A 300 8.06 -11.35 -18.16
CA ASN A 300 6.93 -12.17 -17.70
C ASN A 300 6.60 -11.86 -16.23
N ARG A 301 6.11 -10.65 -15.98
CA ARG A 301 5.78 -10.19 -14.63
C ARG A 301 4.84 -11.15 -13.90
N VAL A 302 5.20 -11.50 -12.66
CA VAL A 302 4.35 -12.31 -11.78
C VAL A 302 3.09 -11.53 -11.42
N LYS A 303 1.94 -12.00 -11.88
CA LYS A 303 0.64 -11.35 -11.58
C LYS A 303 -0.53 -12.31 -11.68
N ILE A 304 -1.54 -12.05 -10.87
CA ILE A 304 -2.84 -12.71 -10.95
C ILE A 304 -3.64 -12.10 -12.10
N THR A 305 -4.32 -12.95 -12.87
CA THR A 305 -5.17 -12.50 -13.98
C THR A 305 -6.45 -11.83 -13.47
N ARG A 306 -7.01 -10.90 -14.27
CA ARG A 306 -8.30 -10.28 -13.97
C ARG A 306 -9.43 -11.31 -13.81
N LYS A 307 -9.36 -12.43 -14.54
CA LYS A 307 -10.32 -13.52 -14.43
C LYS A 307 -10.25 -14.17 -13.04
N GLU A 308 -9.05 -14.52 -12.58
CA GLU A 308 -8.83 -15.07 -11.23
C GLU A 308 -9.29 -14.10 -10.13
N ILE A 309 -8.98 -12.80 -10.25
CA ILE A 309 -9.46 -11.78 -9.29
C ILE A 309 -10.98 -11.78 -9.23
N ASN A 310 -11.67 -11.79 -10.37
CA ASN A 310 -13.14 -11.80 -10.39
C ASN A 310 -13.72 -13.10 -9.78
N GLU A 311 -13.07 -14.24 -9.98
CA GLU A 311 -13.45 -15.50 -9.35
C GLU A 311 -13.26 -15.46 -7.83
N ILE A 312 -12.14 -14.92 -7.34
CA ILE A 312 -11.88 -14.71 -5.90
C ILE A 312 -12.99 -13.84 -5.31
N VAL A 313 -13.26 -12.68 -5.91
CA VAL A 313 -14.29 -11.76 -5.46
C VAL A 313 -15.66 -12.45 -5.37
N ARG A 314 -16.04 -13.23 -6.41
CA ARG A 314 -17.30 -13.96 -6.42
C ARG A 314 -17.36 -15.02 -5.31
N LYS A 315 -16.29 -15.80 -5.13
CA LYS A 315 -16.20 -16.83 -4.08
C LYS A 315 -16.33 -16.20 -2.69
N VAL A 316 -15.62 -15.12 -2.43
CA VAL A 316 -15.70 -14.37 -1.17
C VAL A 316 -17.12 -13.93 -0.91
N ILE A 317 -17.78 -13.24 -1.85
CA ILE A 317 -19.14 -12.71 -1.65
C ILE A 317 -20.14 -13.84 -1.35
N LEU A 318 -20.08 -14.96 -2.08
CA LEU A 318 -20.95 -16.09 -1.87
C LEU A 318 -20.72 -16.82 -0.53
N SER A 319 -19.49 -16.76 -0.01
CA SER A 319 -19.12 -17.41 1.26
C SER A 319 -19.52 -16.64 2.52
N LEU A 320 -19.65 -15.30 2.44
CA LEU A 320 -19.85 -14.43 3.59
C LEU A 320 -21.00 -14.82 4.53
N PRO A 321 -22.18 -15.26 4.05
CA PRO A 321 -23.27 -15.69 4.94
C PRO A 321 -22.92 -16.96 5.74
N PHE A 322 -21.96 -17.74 5.29
CA PHE A 322 -21.60 -19.04 5.86
C PHE A 322 -20.20 -18.98 6.50
N ARG A 323 -20.12 -18.84 7.84
CA ARG A 323 -18.87 -18.67 8.56
C ARG A 323 -17.82 -19.75 8.24
N LYS A 324 -18.22 -21.03 8.21
CA LYS A 324 -17.30 -22.14 7.88
C LYS A 324 -16.74 -21.99 6.47
N MET A 325 -17.60 -21.67 5.49
CA MET A 325 -17.19 -21.53 4.09
C MET A 325 -16.30 -20.31 3.88
N SER A 326 -16.57 -19.18 4.57
CA SER A 326 -15.72 -18.01 4.45
C SER A 326 -14.35 -18.22 5.11
N ASN A 327 -14.27 -18.95 6.22
CA ASN A 327 -12.99 -19.27 6.86
C ASN A 327 -12.15 -20.25 6.02
N SER A 328 -12.78 -21.28 5.41
CA SER A 328 -12.06 -22.23 4.57
C SER A 328 -11.47 -21.61 3.28
N LEU A 329 -11.90 -20.42 2.89
CA LEU A 329 -11.25 -19.67 1.79
C LEU A 329 -9.93 -18.98 2.20
N LEU A 330 -9.70 -18.87 3.51
CA LEU A 330 -8.51 -18.25 4.09
C LEU A 330 -7.43 -19.28 4.46
N GLU A 331 -7.79 -20.55 4.54
CA GLU A 331 -6.88 -21.69 4.69
C GLU A 331 -6.15 -21.99 3.37
#